data_e022d5cb64df913f67f7853d5c0a1e59
#
_entry.id   e022d5cb64df913f67f7853d5c0a1e59
#
_cell.length_a   1.000
_cell.length_b   1.000
_cell.length_c   1.000
_cell.angle_alpha   90.00
_cell.angle_beta   90.00
_cell.angle_gamma   90.00
#
_symmetry.space_group_name_H-M   'P 1'
#
loop_
_entity.id
_entity.type
_entity.pdbx_description
1 polymer ?
#
loop_
_entity_poly.entity_id
_entity_poly.type
_entity_poly.pdbx_seq_one_letter_code
_entity_poly.pdbx_strand_id
1 'polypeptide(L)'
;MDFTTDLQIKKWKPSKNQELKRVGKGLYVRGFTSGRKLFQLRFKQQWIDIGDYGDKSLATATELALASARKLKANLISVGELKASLARSSSTDDLGAEIERKTDDTANSKTGIPTFSELYRAWYKENLQANRWTHKSSISKPIQAFEKHAEEAIGNLRVDMVTRSVLRETLQPVYLKHHELGPDLRRFIDEVLELAYDKEIINHNPCPKNTSFARPNRKTRHAASLDYNRLPELWSWIGDAPFGLPVKTAMKTVIITAHRAAVVAYARWEHVDLDTGVWTVPEKPDGRMHLGYMKSGREFSFQLPKGLVADFAEIAANNERHPNYIFSADGNKPINPETLRANFRKFGDVTSHGFRNSFKVWCLHNDVDHFAADRYVDHSLQGLDRAYRRSDMFEERANLAERYFSFVRGN
;
A
#
# COMPACT_ATOMS: atom_id res chain seq x y z
N MET A 1 -24.55 44.11 8.65
CA MET A 1 -25.21 42.92 8.07
C MET A 1 -24.39 42.47 6.86
N ASP A 2 -24.12 41.21 6.80
CA ASP A 2 -23.40 40.58 5.67
C ASP A 2 -24.42 40.24 4.56
N PHE A 3 -24.06 40.38 3.30
CA PHE A 3 -24.90 39.98 2.18
C PHE A 3 -24.71 38.50 1.85
N THR A 4 -25.82 37.81 1.65
CA THR A 4 -25.84 36.39 1.34
C THR A 4 -26.48 36.07 -0.01
N THR A 5 -27.10 37.05 -0.66
CA THR A 5 -27.80 36.88 -1.96
C THR A 5 -27.51 38.04 -2.91
N ASP A 6 -27.54 37.74 -4.21
CA ASP A 6 -27.45 38.75 -5.29
C ASP A 6 -28.51 39.82 -5.19
N LEU A 7 -29.74 39.48 -4.74
CA LEU A 7 -30.82 40.41 -4.62
C LEU A 7 -30.55 41.49 -3.54
N GLN A 8 -29.85 41.11 -2.47
CA GLN A 8 -29.43 42.07 -1.42
C GLN A 8 -28.41 43.06 -1.97
N ILE A 9 -27.43 42.55 -2.76
CA ILE A 9 -26.43 43.40 -3.41
C ILE A 9 -27.13 44.34 -4.44
N LYS A 10 -28.03 43.78 -5.24
CA LYS A 10 -28.77 44.56 -6.27
C LYS A 10 -29.53 45.72 -5.65
N LYS A 11 -30.27 45.49 -4.58
CA LYS A 11 -31.11 46.49 -3.91
C LYS A 11 -30.32 47.47 -3.02
N TRP A 12 -29.06 47.14 -2.71
CA TRP A 12 -28.26 48.01 -1.83
C TRP A 12 -27.87 49.31 -2.52
N LYS A 13 -28.18 50.42 -1.86
CA LYS A 13 -27.74 51.77 -2.21
C LYS A 13 -26.72 52.23 -1.18
N PRO A 14 -25.41 52.34 -1.54
CA PRO A 14 -24.41 52.81 -0.57
C PRO A 14 -24.73 54.20 -0.08
N SER A 15 -24.68 54.38 1.27
CA SER A 15 -24.93 55.64 1.94
C SER A 15 -23.72 56.60 1.88
N LYS A 16 -22.54 56.06 1.67
CA LYS A 16 -21.29 56.80 1.52
C LYS A 16 -20.41 56.17 0.45
N ASN A 17 -19.51 56.95 -0.13
CA ASN A 17 -18.60 56.47 -1.15
C ASN A 17 -17.62 55.42 -0.54
N GLN A 18 -17.39 54.32 -1.29
CA GLN A 18 -16.56 53.19 -0.89
C GLN A 18 -17.05 52.44 0.35
N GLU A 19 -18.35 52.36 0.57
CA GLU A 19 -18.94 51.58 1.66
C GLU A 19 -18.68 50.09 1.43
N LEU A 20 -18.22 49.36 2.45
CA LEU A 20 -17.88 47.92 2.38
C LEU A 20 -18.94 47.07 3.07
N LYS A 21 -19.40 46.01 2.41
CA LYS A 21 -20.20 44.93 3.01
C LYS A 21 -19.52 43.59 2.76
N ARG A 22 -19.54 42.76 3.76
CA ARG A 22 -19.00 41.36 3.63
C ARG A 22 -20.04 40.51 2.94
N VAL A 23 -19.54 39.60 2.02
CA VAL A 23 -20.40 38.70 1.26
C VAL A 23 -19.94 37.24 1.38
N GLY A 24 -18.77 36.98 1.97
CA GLY A 24 -18.25 35.64 2.17
C GLY A 24 -16.94 35.62 2.95
N LYS A 25 -16.31 34.44 3.06
CA LYS A 25 -15.00 34.29 3.69
C LYS A 25 -13.92 35.04 2.90
N GLY A 26 -13.56 36.25 3.38
CA GLY A 26 -12.56 37.11 2.74
C GLY A 26 -13.06 37.89 1.51
N LEU A 27 -14.31 37.68 1.07
CA LEU A 27 -14.92 38.40 -0.04
C LEU A 27 -15.81 39.53 0.48
N TYR A 28 -15.70 40.68 -0.15
CA TYR A 28 -16.43 41.91 0.16
C TYR A 28 -16.97 42.50 -1.13
N VAL A 29 -18.07 43.28 -0.99
CA VAL A 29 -18.52 44.18 -2.04
C VAL A 29 -18.30 45.62 -1.57
N ARG A 30 -17.62 46.42 -2.37
CA ARG A 30 -17.41 47.84 -2.20
C ARG A 30 -18.41 48.60 -3.07
N GLY A 31 -19.25 49.41 -2.45
CA GLY A 31 -20.24 50.22 -3.13
C GLY A 31 -19.82 51.68 -3.20
N PHE A 32 -20.14 52.31 -4.32
CA PHE A 32 -19.85 53.73 -4.57
C PHE A 32 -21.16 54.51 -4.70
N THR A 33 -21.16 55.79 -4.38
CA THR A 33 -22.32 56.67 -4.49
C THR A 33 -22.79 56.82 -5.97
N SER A 34 -21.92 56.53 -6.92
CA SER A 34 -22.27 56.44 -8.37
C SER A 34 -23.16 55.23 -8.73
N GLY A 35 -23.44 54.35 -7.76
CA GLY A 35 -24.15 53.08 -8.00
C GLY A 35 -23.25 51.90 -8.41
N ARG A 36 -21.99 52.14 -8.72
CA ARG A 36 -21.02 51.09 -9.00
C ARG A 36 -20.81 50.22 -7.77
N LYS A 37 -20.64 48.91 -7.95
CA LYS A 37 -20.35 47.92 -6.91
C LYS A 37 -19.24 46.99 -7.39
N LEU A 38 -18.20 46.83 -6.60
CA LEU A 38 -17.00 46.07 -6.97
C LEU A 38 -16.77 44.95 -5.96
N PHE A 39 -16.63 43.71 -6.41
CA PHE A 39 -16.20 42.60 -5.58
C PHE A 39 -14.70 42.66 -5.32
N GLN A 40 -14.32 42.50 -4.07
CA GLN A 40 -12.91 42.53 -3.63
C GLN A 40 -12.59 41.37 -2.68
N LEU A 41 -11.50 40.69 -2.93
CA LEU A 41 -10.92 39.71 -2.02
C LEU A 41 -9.94 40.43 -1.07
N ARG A 42 -10.08 40.21 0.25
CA ARG A 42 -9.10 40.61 1.24
C ARG A 42 -8.18 39.42 1.55
N PHE A 43 -6.91 39.55 1.16
CA PHE A 43 -5.90 38.53 1.44
C PHE A 43 -4.74 39.17 2.24
N LYS A 44 -4.50 38.66 3.46
CA LYS A 44 -3.62 39.31 4.44
C LYS A 44 -4.09 40.77 4.63
N GLN A 45 -3.27 41.75 4.37
CA GLN A 45 -3.65 43.18 4.47
C GLN A 45 -3.90 43.87 3.12
N GLN A 46 -3.98 43.09 2.05
CA GLN A 46 -4.13 43.61 0.67
C GLN A 46 -5.56 43.38 0.14
N TRP A 47 -6.01 44.33 -0.68
CA TRP A 47 -7.25 44.26 -1.41
C TRP A 47 -6.98 43.93 -2.88
N ILE A 48 -7.75 42.97 -3.40
CA ILE A 48 -7.63 42.44 -4.77
C ILE A 48 -8.99 42.57 -5.42
N ASP A 49 -9.10 43.30 -6.52
CA ASP A 49 -10.33 43.48 -7.27
C ASP A 49 -10.66 42.21 -8.03
N ILE A 50 -11.84 41.64 -7.77
CA ILE A 50 -12.35 40.43 -8.42
C ILE A 50 -13.15 40.77 -9.69
N GLY A 51 -13.83 41.93 -9.67
CA GLY A 51 -14.60 42.45 -10.79
C GLY A 51 -15.88 43.17 -10.38
N ASP A 52 -16.47 43.89 -11.28
CA ASP A 52 -17.67 44.66 -11.03
C ASP A 52 -18.93 43.79 -10.89
N TYR A 53 -19.82 44.19 -10.00
CA TYR A 53 -21.17 43.61 -9.91
C TYR A 53 -21.99 44.08 -11.10
N GLY A 54 -22.46 43.17 -11.91
CA GLY A 54 -23.05 43.43 -13.21
C GLY A 54 -22.35 42.61 -14.27
N ASP A 55 -21.02 42.58 -14.22
CA ASP A 55 -20.20 41.69 -15.06
C ASP A 55 -20.10 40.30 -14.43
N LYS A 56 -20.16 40.24 -13.08
CA LYS A 56 -20.06 38.96 -12.32
C LYS A 56 -21.20 38.84 -11.30
N SER A 57 -21.79 37.66 -11.21
CA SER A 57 -22.73 37.31 -10.12
C SER A 57 -22.00 37.11 -8.79
N LEU A 58 -22.75 37.11 -7.68
CA LEU A 58 -22.19 36.74 -6.36
C LEU A 58 -21.59 35.34 -6.35
N ALA A 59 -22.24 34.37 -7.02
CA ALA A 59 -21.75 33.00 -7.14
C ALA A 59 -20.39 32.97 -7.83
N THR A 60 -20.29 33.57 -9.01
CA THR A 60 -19.07 33.66 -9.80
C THR A 60 -17.94 34.38 -9.05
N ALA A 61 -18.24 35.51 -8.42
CA ALA A 61 -17.26 36.23 -7.60
C ALA A 61 -16.78 35.43 -6.39
N THR A 62 -17.66 34.60 -5.83
CA THR A 62 -17.31 33.72 -4.69
C THR A 62 -16.37 32.59 -5.13
N GLU A 63 -16.64 31.94 -6.26
CA GLU A 63 -15.76 30.90 -6.82
C GLU A 63 -14.39 31.44 -7.14
N LEU A 64 -14.31 32.58 -7.85
CA LEU A 64 -13.05 33.25 -8.16
C LEU A 64 -12.28 33.65 -6.92
N ALA A 65 -12.94 34.20 -5.90
CA ALA A 65 -12.31 34.59 -4.67
C ALA A 65 -11.76 33.39 -3.90
N LEU A 66 -12.50 32.26 -3.87
CA LEU A 66 -12.06 31.02 -3.23
C LEU A 66 -10.88 30.40 -3.96
N ALA A 67 -10.94 30.30 -5.28
CA ALA A 67 -9.84 29.79 -6.09
C ALA A 67 -8.59 30.65 -5.93
N SER A 68 -8.73 31.98 -6.03
CA SER A 68 -7.65 32.96 -5.85
C SER A 68 -7.03 32.87 -4.46
N ALA A 69 -7.86 32.78 -3.40
CA ALA A 69 -7.38 32.64 -2.02
C ALA A 69 -6.62 31.33 -1.78
N ARG A 70 -7.07 30.23 -2.40
CA ARG A 70 -6.36 28.92 -2.32
C ARG A 70 -4.97 29.03 -2.94
N LYS A 71 -4.89 29.58 -4.16
CA LYS A 71 -3.60 29.72 -4.87
C LYS A 71 -2.64 30.68 -4.17
N LEU A 72 -3.12 31.81 -3.63
CA LEU A 72 -2.33 32.73 -2.82
C LEU A 72 -1.84 32.11 -1.50
N LYS A 73 -2.68 31.29 -0.84
CA LYS A 73 -2.27 30.56 0.37
C LYS A 73 -1.23 29.49 0.09
N ALA A 74 -1.33 28.82 -1.06
CA ALA A 74 -0.39 27.82 -1.51
C ALA A 74 0.89 28.43 -2.13
N ASN A 75 1.02 29.78 -2.18
CA ASN A 75 2.08 30.52 -2.83
C ASN A 75 2.27 30.17 -4.33
N LEU A 76 1.21 29.66 -4.99
CA LEU A 76 1.23 29.30 -6.41
C LEU A 76 1.18 30.54 -7.32
N ILE A 77 0.76 31.68 -6.81
CA ILE A 77 0.70 32.96 -7.50
C ILE A 77 0.94 34.08 -6.50
N SER A 78 1.64 35.12 -6.91
CA SER A 78 1.78 36.35 -6.13
C SER A 78 0.53 37.25 -6.25
N VAL A 79 0.33 38.16 -5.29
CA VAL A 79 -0.77 39.13 -5.38
C VAL A 79 -0.68 40.01 -6.62
N GLY A 80 0.54 40.35 -7.08
CA GLY A 80 0.78 41.13 -8.29
C GLY A 80 0.35 40.40 -9.55
N GLU A 81 0.75 39.15 -9.69
CA GLU A 81 0.36 38.27 -10.82
C GLU A 81 -1.14 38.02 -10.86
N LEU A 82 -1.78 37.79 -9.70
CA LEU A 82 -3.22 37.63 -9.62
C LEU A 82 -3.96 38.88 -10.09
N LYS A 83 -3.55 40.07 -9.63
CA LYS A 83 -4.13 41.33 -10.07
C LYS A 83 -4.00 41.54 -11.57
N ALA A 84 -2.82 41.22 -12.15
CA ALA A 84 -2.56 41.31 -13.56
C ALA A 84 -3.40 40.32 -14.41
N SER A 85 -3.67 39.14 -13.88
CA SER A 85 -4.49 38.12 -14.51
C SER A 85 -5.97 38.52 -14.51
N LEU A 86 -6.49 38.96 -13.35
CA LEU A 86 -7.86 39.47 -13.21
C LEU A 86 -8.18 40.69 -14.08
N ALA A 87 -7.19 41.54 -14.36
CA ALA A 87 -7.34 42.71 -15.22
C ALA A 87 -7.42 42.39 -16.73
N ARG A 88 -6.93 41.21 -17.15
CA ARG A 88 -6.87 40.78 -18.55
C ARG A 88 -8.02 39.89 -18.99
N SER A 89 -8.69 39.20 -18.08
CA SER A 89 -9.72 38.22 -18.40
C SER A 89 -11.11 38.83 -18.45
N SER A 90 -11.80 38.62 -19.57
CA SER A 90 -13.17 39.06 -19.79
C SER A 90 -14.24 38.05 -19.35
N SER A 91 -13.87 36.76 -19.19
CA SER A 91 -14.78 35.70 -18.72
C SER A 91 -14.20 34.83 -17.60
N THR A 92 -15.04 34.10 -16.89
CA THR A 92 -14.66 33.20 -15.79
C THR A 92 -13.91 31.97 -16.27
N ASP A 93 -14.30 31.41 -17.41
CA ASP A 93 -13.73 30.20 -17.98
C ASP A 93 -12.34 30.47 -18.55
N ASP A 94 -12.15 31.62 -19.22
CA ASP A 94 -10.85 32.08 -19.71
C ASP A 94 -9.87 32.36 -18.53
N LEU A 95 -10.38 32.91 -17.43
CA LEU A 95 -9.56 33.19 -16.24
C LEU A 95 -9.11 31.91 -15.54
N GLY A 96 -10.00 30.93 -15.39
CA GLY A 96 -9.69 29.60 -14.86
C GLY A 96 -8.61 28.94 -15.70
N ALA A 97 -8.82 28.85 -17.00
CA ALA A 97 -7.91 28.23 -17.95
C ALA A 97 -6.58 29.01 -18.11
N GLU A 98 -6.58 30.35 -18.03
CA GLU A 98 -5.35 31.15 -18.08
C GLU A 98 -4.54 31.06 -16.79
N ILE A 99 -5.22 31.00 -15.63
CA ILE A 99 -4.55 30.79 -14.34
C ILE A 99 -4.00 29.35 -14.27
N GLU A 100 -4.72 28.35 -14.80
CA GLU A 100 -4.23 26.96 -14.88
C GLU A 100 -3.06 26.84 -15.86
N ARG A 101 -3.16 27.37 -17.07
CA ARG A 101 -2.05 27.37 -18.05
C ARG A 101 -0.80 28.09 -17.54
N LYS A 102 -0.94 29.23 -16.87
CA LYS A 102 0.23 29.95 -16.30
C LYS A 102 0.83 29.29 -15.07
N THR A 103 0.06 28.52 -14.31
CA THR A 103 0.62 27.69 -13.23
C THR A 103 1.37 26.49 -13.79
N ASP A 104 0.95 25.92 -14.92
CA ASP A 104 1.66 24.81 -15.58
C ASP A 104 2.89 25.29 -16.36
N ASP A 105 2.78 26.38 -17.15
CA ASP A 105 3.88 26.87 -18.00
C ASP A 105 4.95 27.68 -17.25
N THR A 106 4.58 28.44 -16.22
CA THR A 106 5.56 29.24 -15.45
C THR A 106 6.22 28.48 -14.32
N ALA A 107 5.60 27.43 -13.80
CA ALA A 107 6.21 26.59 -12.77
C ALA A 107 7.30 25.69 -13.35
N ASN A 108 7.13 25.20 -14.58
CA ASN A 108 8.04 24.23 -15.17
C ASN A 108 9.20 24.84 -15.99
N SER A 109 9.05 26.06 -16.54
CA SER A 109 10.05 26.56 -17.51
C SER A 109 11.14 27.50 -16.97
N LYS A 110 11.06 27.95 -15.70
CA LYS A 110 11.98 28.96 -15.18
C LYS A 110 12.93 28.53 -14.05
N THR A 111 12.78 27.35 -13.42
CA THR A 111 13.61 26.99 -12.26
C THR A 111 14.28 25.62 -12.35
N GLY A 112 13.99 24.79 -13.34
CA GLY A 112 14.54 23.41 -13.40
C GLY A 112 14.10 22.48 -12.24
N ILE A 113 13.20 22.94 -11.36
CA ILE A 113 12.72 22.17 -10.23
C ILE A 113 11.53 21.29 -10.70
N PRO A 114 11.62 19.95 -10.56
CA PRO A 114 10.57 19.04 -11.01
C PRO A 114 9.30 19.15 -10.16
N THR A 115 8.18 18.69 -10.71
CA THR A 115 6.97 18.40 -9.95
C THR A 115 7.17 17.17 -9.07
N PHE A 116 6.33 17.01 -8.05
CA PHE A 116 6.40 15.85 -7.17
C PHE A 116 6.14 14.53 -7.94
N SER A 117 5.19 14.52 -8.89
CA SER A 117 4.93 13.37 -9.77
C SER A 117 6.14 13.00 -10.62
N GLU A 118 6.83 13.97 -11.21
CA GLU A 118 8.03 13.71 -12.02
C GLU A 118 9.13 13.08 -11.17
N LEU A 119 9.40 13.65 -10.00
CA LEU A 119 10.43 13.11 -9.09
C LEU A 119 10.04 11.74 -8.53
N TYR A 120 8.75 11.54 -8.18
CA TYR A 120 8.26 10.26 -7.68
C TYR A 120 8.40 9.15 -8.73
N ARG A 121 8.06 9.43 -9.99
CA ARG A 121 8.22 8.48 -11.09
C ARG A 121 9.68 8.19 -11.42
N ALA A 122 10.56 9.17 -11.33
CA ALA A 122 12.00 8.98 -11.46
C ALA A 122 12.54 8.05 -10.35
N TRP A 123 12.25 8.36 -9.08
CA TRP A 123 12.57 7.51 -7.94
C TRP A 123 12.04 6.08 -8.09
N TYR A 124 10.79 5.93 -8.53
CA TYR A 124 10.19 4.61 -8.76
C TYR A 124 10.93 3.82 -9.84
N LYS A 125 11.28 4.47 -10.95
CA LYS A 125 12.03 3.86 -12.06
C LYS A 125 13.44 3.42 -11.62
N GLU A 126 14.15 4.25 -10.88
CA GLU A 126 15.47 3.92 -10.31
C GLU A 126 15.39 2.67 -9.41
N ASN A 127 14.40 2.60 -8.53
CA ASN A 127 14.20 1.44 -7.66
C ASN A 127 13.79 0.16 -8.43
N LEU A 128 13.07 0.28 -9.56
CA LEU A 128 12.80 -0.85 -10.45
C LEU A 128 14.08 -1.36 -11.12
N GLN A 129 14.92 -0.46 -11.60
CA GLN A 129 16.21 -0.81 -12.23
C GLN A 129 17.17 -1.47 -11.23
N ALA A 130 17.13 -1.04 -9.98
CA ALA A 130 17.89 -1.64 -8.88
C ALA A 130 17.29 -2.97 -8.36
N ASN A 131 16.22 -3.47 -8.95
CA ASN A 131 15.51 -4.69 -8.51
C ASN A 131 15.10 -4.67 -7.01
N ARG A 132 14.81 -3.48 -6.46
CA ARG A 132 14.43 -3.33 -5.05
C ARG A 132 13.20 -4.16 -4.68
N TRP A 133 12.27 -4.33 -5.61
CA TRP A 133 11.07 -5.12 -5.43
C TRP A 133 11.05 -6.29 -6.42
N THR A 134 10.91 -7.48 -5.91
CA THR A 134 10.93 -8.72 -6.71
C THR A 134 9.56 -9.36 -6.89
N HIS A 135 8.55 -8.96 -6.09
CA HIS A 135 7.20 -9.51 -6.16
C HIS A 135 6.25 -8.54 -6.86
N LYS A 136 5.36 -9.04 -7.74
CA LYS A 136 4.42 -8.24 -8.55
C LYS A 136 3.65 -7.20 -7.71
N SER A 137 3.12 -7.62 -6.56
CA SER A 137 2.39 -6.72 -5.65
C SER A 137 3.30 -5.68 -4.99
N SER A 138 4.56 -6.01 -4.71
CA SER A 138 5.54 -5.06 -4.15
C SER A 138 6.01 -4.06 -5.20
N ILE A 139 6.11 -4.50 -6.47
CA ILE A 139 6.43 -3.64 -7.62
C ILE A 139 5.32 -2.62 -7.84
N SER A 140 4.06 -3.06 -7.93
CA SER A 140 2.94 -2.16 -8.26
C SER A 140 2.47 -1.29 -7.09
N LYS A 141 2.70 -1.70 -5.84
CA LYS A 141 2.18 -1.01 -4.64
C LYS A 141 2.61 0.46 -4.53
N PRO A 142 3.89 0.85 -4.72
CA PRO A 142 4.30 2.24 -4.57
C PRO A 142 3.58 3.16 -5.54
N ILE A 143 3.58 2.82 -6.83
CA ILE A 143 2.98 3.68 -7.86
C ILE A 143 1.46 3.74 -7.73
N GLN A 144 0.77 2.61 -7.51
CA GLN A 144 -0.68 2.58 -7.33
C GLN A 144 -1.14 3.32 -6.07
N ALA A 145 -0.36 3.22 -4.98
CA ALA A 145 -0.66 3.94 -3.75
C ALA A 145 -0.56 5.46 -3.94
N PHE A 146 0.47 5.91 -4.65
CA PHE A 146 0.67 7.31 -4.97
C PHE A 146 -0.45 7.84 -5.88
N GLU A 147 -0.67 7.22 -7.04
CA GLU A 147 -1.69 7.62 -8.03
C GLU A 147 -3.10 7.69 -7.42
N LYS A 148 -3.45 6.73 -6.59
CA LYS A 148 -4.78 6.65 -6.02
C LYS A 148 -5.02 7.61 -4.85
N HIS A 149 -3.99 7.94 -4.07
CA HIS A 149 -4.19 8.58 -2.78
C HIS A 149 -3.42 9.89 -2.56
N ALA A 150 -2.48 10.22 -3.42
CA ALA A 150 -1.63 11.39 -3.23
C ALA A 150 -1.45 12.25 -4.48
N GLU A 151 -1.48 11.67 -5.68
CA GLU A 151 -1.15 12.37 -6.92
C GLU A 151 -2.05 13.58 -7.18
N GLU A 152 -3.36 13.44 -6.98
CA GLU A 152 -4.31 14.56 -7.15
C GLU A 152 -3.97 15.75 -6.23
N ALA A 153 -3.51 15.47 -5.01
CA ALA A 153 -3.27 16.50 -4.01
C ALA A 153 -1.89 17.17 -4.13
N ILE A 154 -0.86 16.39 -4.46
CA ILE A 154 0.54 16.86 -4.42
C ILE A 154 1.31 16.64 -5.73
N GLY A 155 0.77 15.86 -6.68
CA GLY A 155 1.50 15.44 -7.88
C GLY A 155 1.97 16.60 -8.75
N ASN A 156 1.13 17.60 -8.96
CA ASN A 156 1.43 18.79 -9.77
C ASN A 156 2.15 19.90 -8.99
N LEU A 157 2.40 19.73 -7.70
CA LEU A 157 3.17 20.70 -6.93
C LEU A 157 4.66 20.55 -7.28
N ARG A 158 5.37 21.65 -7.43
CA ARG A 158 6.84 21.65 -7.43
C ARG A 158 7.33 21.06 -6.09
N VAL A 159 8.37 20.28 -6.13
CA VAL A 159 8.89 19.56 -4.95
C VAL A 159 9.22 20.51 -3.79
N ASP A 160 9.80 21.70 -4.08
CA ASP A 160 10.11 22.72 -3.09
C ASP A 160 8.88 23.42 -2.46
N MET A 161 7.69 23.22 -3.05
CA MET A 161 6.42 23.74 -2.56
C MET A 161 5.62 22.71 -1.72
N VAL A 162 6.11 21.49 -1.63
CA VAL A 162 5.49 20.43 -0.81
C VAL A 162 5.77 20.69 0.66
N THR A 163 4.76 21.09 1.40
CA THR A 163 4.88 21.43 2.82
C THR A 163 4.39 20.30 3.73
N ARG A 164 4.84 20.33 4.98
CA ARG A 164 4.36 19.39 6.02
C ARG A 164 2.84 19.42 6.20
N SER A 165 2.20 20.58 6.09
CA SER A 165 0.75 20.71 6.21
C SER A 165 0.02 20.00 5.09
N VAL A 166 0.45 20.23 3.85
CA VAL A 166 -0.12 19.57 2.65
C VAL A 166 0.03 18.06 2.75
N LEU A 167 1.21 17.58 3.13
CA LEU A 167 1.45 16.13 3.32
C LEU A 167 0.56 15.54 4.42
N ARG A 168 0.35 16.28 5.51
CA ARG A 168 -0.52 15.83 6.58
C ARG A 168 -1.99 15.77 6.14
N GLU A 169 -2.46 16.77 5.41
CA GLU A 169 -3.82 16.80 4.86
C GLU A 169 -4.04 15.66 3.84
N THR A 170 -3.05 15.38 3.01
CA THR A 170 -3.09 14.29 2.02
C THR A 170 -3.09 12.91 2.67
N LEU A 171 -2.21 12.68 3.64
CA LEU A 171 -1.99 11.35 4.21
C LEU A 171 -2.97 10.98 5.33
N GLN A 172 -3.48 11.94 6.12
CA GLN A 172 -4.36 11.64 7.25
C GLN A 172 -5.61 10.82 6.88
N PRO A 173 -6.33 11.09 5.77
CA PRO A 173 -7.45 10.25 5.32
C PRO A 173 -7.03 8.82 5.00
N VAL A 174 -5.81 8.63 4.45
CA VAL A 174 -5.27 7.29 4.13
C VAL A 174 -4.99 6.51 5.41
N TYR A 175 -4.41 7.14 6.44
CA TYR A 175 -4.18 6.51 7.74
C TYR A 175 -5.47 6.09 8.44
N LEU A 176 -6.55 6.85 8.28
CA LEU A 176 -7.85 6.53 8.88
C LEU A 176 -8.58 5.40 8.17
N LYS A 177 -8.54 5.39 6.83
CA LYS A 177 -9.27 4.41 6.00
C LYS A 177 -8.45 3.14 5.72
N HIS A 178 -7.15 3.29 5.50
CA HIS A 178 -6.22 2.24 5.04
C HIS A 178 -4.97 2.21 5.93
N HIS A 179 -5.14 1.82 7.19
CA HIS A 179 -4.13 1.93 8.25
C HIS A 179 -2.79 1.25 7.95
N GLU A 180 -2.75 0.20 7.11
CA GLU A 180 -1.49 -0.42 6.67
C GLU A 180 -0.87 0.30 5.47
N LEU A 181 -1.70 0.84 4.58
CA LEU A 181 -1.23 1.57 3.41
C LEU A 181 -0.70 2.96 3.77
N GLY A 182 -1.30 3.63 4.76
CA GLY A 182 -0.87 4.95 5.20
C GLY A 182 0.62 5.05 5.55
N PRO A 183 1.14 4.17 6.43
CA PRO A 183 2.57 4.10 6.74
C PRO A 183 3.45 3.81 5.53
N ASP A 184 3.03 2.94 4.63
CA ASP A 184 3.78 2.61 3.43
C ASP A 184 3.83 3.78 2.44
N LEU A 185 2.68 4.41 2.16
CA LEU A 185 2.62 5.58 1.28
C LEU A 185 3.44 6.74 1.85
N ARG A 186 3.33 7.00 3.18
CA ARG A 186 4.18 7.99 3.84
C ARG A 186 5.67 7.70 3.62
N ARG A 187 6.08 6.44 3.79
CA ARG A 187 7.48 6.03 3.61
C ARG A 187 7.95 6.25 2.16
N PHE A 188 7.13 5.94 1.16
CA PHE A 188 7.48 6.20 -0.24
C PHE A 188 7.63 7.70 -0.52
N ILE A 189 6.72 8.53 0.00
CA ILE A 189 6.80 9.99 -0.12
C ILE A 189 8.04 10.53 0.61
N ASP A 190 8.34 10.00 1.79
CA ASP A 190 9.52 10.35 2.59
C ASP A 190 10.82 10.09 1.81
N GLU A 191 10.94 8.92 1.19
CA GLU A 191 12.11 8.55 0.38
C GLU A 191 12.27 9.44 -0.87
N VAL A 192 11.16 9.85 -1.50
CA VAL A 192 11.21 10.80 -2.63
C VAL A 192 11.65 12.18 -2.16
N LEU A 193 11.23 12.61 -0.98
CA LEU A 193 11.67 13.90 -0.41
C LEU A 193 13.10 13.85 0.09
N GLU A 194 13.57 12.71 0.61
CA GLU A 194 15.00 12.51 0.88
C GLU A 194 15.84 12.62 -0.42
N LEU A 195 15.39 12.00 -1.51
CA LEU A 195 16.04 12.15 -2.81
C LEU A 195 16.07 13.63 -3.28
N ALA A 196 15.00 14.38 -3.01
CA ALA A 196 14.96 15.81 -3.32
C ALA A 196 15.95 16.62 -2.45
N TYR A 197 16.12 16.23 -1.19
CA TYR A 197 17.09 16.81 -0.28
C TYR A 197 18.52 16.47 -0.70
N ASP A 198 18.80 15.22 -1.04
CA ASP A 198 20.10 14.76 -1.52
C ASP A 198 20.51 15.43 -2.86
N LYS A 199 19.53 15.79 -3.69
CA LYS A 199 19.72 16.55 -4.93
C LYS A 199 19.74 18.08 -4.71
N GLU A 200 19.73 18.54 -3.46
CA GLU A 200 19.74 19.97 -3.08
C GLU A 200 18.56 20.78 -3.67
N ILE A 201 17.45 20.10 -4.02
CA ILE A 201 16.21 20.75 -4.50
C ILE A 201 15.46 21.39 -3.34
N ILE A 202 15.54 20.80 -2.15
CA ILE A 202 14.94 21.29 -0.91
C ILE A 202 15.98 21.33 0.20
N ASN A 203 15.82 22.25 1.15
CA ASN A 203 16.77 22.44 2.26
C ASN A 203 16.51 21.50 3.45
N HIS A 204 15.39 20.82 3.49
CA HIS A 204 15.00 19.85 4.54
C HIS A 204 13.83 19.00 4.05
N ASN A 205 13.71 17.79 4.57
CA ASN A 205 12.57 16.91 4.29
C ASN A 205 11.34 17.33 5.13
N PRO A 206 10.23 17.79 4.51
CA PRO A 206 9.02 18.19 5.22
C PRO A 206 8.14 17.01 5.65
N CYS A 207 8.48 15.74 5.36
CA CYS A 207 7.62 14.60 5.63
C CYS A 207 7.30 14.47 7.13
N PRO A 208 6.02 14.37 7.53
CA PRO A 208 5.65 14.19 8.92
C PRO A 208 6.10 12.81 9.43
N LYS A 209 6.48 12.73 10.71
CA LYS A 209 6.78 11.43 11.34
C LYS A 209 5.55 10.53 11.34
N ASN A 210 5.77 9.21 11.24
CA ASN A 210 4.71 8.20 11.24
C ASN A 210 3.79 8.30 12.49
N THR A 211 4.34 8.68 13.63
CA THR A 211 3.62 8.90 14.90
C THR A 211 2.75 10.15 14.92
N SER A 212 2.88 11.05 13.92
CA SER A 212 2.12 12.30 13.85
C SER A 212 0.69 12.09 13.34
N PHE A 213 0.35 10.90 12.83
CA PHE A 213 -0.95 10.62 12.25
C PHE A 213 -1.89 9.92 13.22
N ALA A 214 -3.13 10.40 13.29
CA ALA A 214 -4.18 9.71 14.03
C ALA A 214 -4.52 8.38 13.35
N ARG A 215 -4.70 7.34 14.14
CA ARG A 215 -5.03 5.99 13.69
C ARG A 215 -6.26 5.48 14.43
N PRO A 216 -7.16 4.74 13.76
CA PRO A 216 -8.25 4.09 14.46
C PRO A 216 -7.68 3.04 15.44
N ASN A 217 -8.23 3.00 16.65
CA ASN A 217 -7.93 1.92 17.59
C ASN A 217 -8.61 0.65 17.10
N ARG A 218 -7.92 -0.14 16.31
CA ARG A 218 -8.40 -1.44 15.81
C ARG A 218 -7.64 -2.56 16.51
N LYS A 219 -8.38 -3.52 17.01
CA LYS A 219 -7.79 -4.79 17.45
C LYS A 219 -7.11 -5.42 16.22
N THR A 220 -5.85 -5.76 16.33
CA THR A 220 -5.11 -6.52 15.31
C THR A 220 -5.85 -7.84 15.08
N ARG A 221 -6.43 -8.03 13.91
CA ARG A 221 -6.95 -9.35 13.53
C ARG A 221 -5.75 -10.20 13.12
N HIS A 222 -5.36 -11.10 14.02
CA HIS A 222 -4.42 -12.16 13.64
C HIS A 222 -5.06 -13.02 12.55
N ALA A 223 -4.23 -13.60 11.67
CA ALA A 223 -4.72 -14.59 10.70
C ALA A 223 -5.44 -15.70 11.47
N ALA A 224 -6.66 -16.04 11.02
CA ALA A 224 -7.43 -17.08 11.66
C ALA A 224 -6.60 -18.38 11.67
N SER A 225 -6.29 -18.86 12.85
CA SER A 225 -5.57 -20.11 13.11
C SER A 225 -6.52 -21.14 13.67
N LEU A 226 -6.41 -22.38 13.19
CA LEU A 226 -7.14 -23.49 13.78
C LEU A 226 -6.52 -23.83 15.14
N ASP A 227 -7.37 -24.10 16.15
CA ASP A 227 -6.89 -24.75 17.37
C ASP A 227 -6.19 -26.07 16.98
N TYR A 228 -4.95 -26.26 17.45
CA TYR A 228 -4.16 -27.42 17.06
C TYR A 228 -4.87 -28.76 17.42
N ASN A 229 -5.67 -28.80 18.49
CA ASN A 229 -6.47 -29.98 18.86
C ASN A 229 -7.50 -30.39 17.80
N ARG A 230 -7.84 -29.51 16.88
CA ARG A 230 -8.75 -29.77 15.75
C ARG A 230 -8.03 -30.17 14.46
N LEU A 231 -6.71 -30.28 14.46
CA LEU A 231 -5.96 -30.72 13.29
C LEU A 231 -6.29 -32.15 12.88
N PRO A 232 -6.48 -33.10 13.79
CA PRO A 232 -6.94 -34.46 13.41
C PRO A 232 -8.30 -34.46 12.72
N GLU A 233 -9.25 -33.63 13.17
CA GLU A 233 -10.55 -33.45 12.53
C GLU A 233 -10.39 -32.92 11.09
N LEU A 234 -9.56 -31.89 10.91
CA LEU A 234 -9.26 -31.34 9.58
C LEU A 234 -8.58 -32.37 8.67
N TRP A 235 -7.66 -33.17 9.21
CA TRP A 235 -6.96 -34.22 8.46
C TRP A 235 -7.93 -35.28 7.91
N SER A 236 -8.85 -35.78 8.75
CA SER A 236 -9.90 -36.69 8.33
C SER A 236 -10.81 -36.07 7.27
N TRP A 237 -11.25 -34.83 7.50
CA TRP A 237 -12.09 -34.09 6.57
C TRP A 237 -11.41 -33.94 5.18
N ILE A 238 -10.09 -33.67 5.12
CA ILE A 238 -9.34 -33.64 3.85
C ILE A 238 -9.36 -35.02 3.18
N GLY A 239 -9.24 -36.09 3.95
CA GLY A 239 -9.34 -37.47 3.45
C GLY A 239 -10.66 -37.76 2.75
N ASP A 240 -11.78 -37.32 3.34
CA ASP A 240 -13.14 -37.56 2.86
C ASP A 240 -13.60 -36.55 1.81
N ALA A 241 -12.95 -35.38 1.72
CA ALA A 241 -13.35 -34.32 0.79
C ALA A 241 -13.24 -34.77 -0.67
N PRO A 242 -14.12 -34.26 -1.57
CA PRO A 242 -14.15 -34.64 -2.99
C PRO A 242 -13.06 -33.92 -3.79
N PHE A 243 -11.82 -34.02 -3.33
CA PHE A 243 -10.64 -33.50 -4.02
C PHE A 243 -9.81 -34.64 -4.57
N GLY A 244 -9.16 -34.42 -5.73
CA GLY A 244 -8.16 -35.35 -6.25
C GLY A 244 -6.96 -35.48 -5.32
N LEU A 245 -6.25 -36.60 -5.41
CA LEU A 245 -5.08 -36.91 -4.58
C LEU A 245 -4.04 -35.77 -4.54
N PRO A 246 -3.63 -35.12 -5.67
CA PRO A 246 -2.66 -34.04 -5.59
C PRO A 246 -3.11 -32.84 -4.75
N VAL A 247 -4.42 -32.53 -4.76
CA VAL A 247 -4.98 -31.44 -3.95
C VAL A 247 -5.01 -31.81 -2.46
N LYS A 248 -5.45 -33.00 -2.13
CA LYS A 248 -5.45 -33.54 -0.77
C LYS A 248 -4.04 -33.55 -0.17
N THR A 249 -3.09 -34.06 -0.94
CA THR A 249 -1.70 -34.14 -0.50
C THR A 249 -1.06 -32.77 -0.37
N ALA A 250 -1.36 -31.82 -1.26
CA ALA A 250 -0.91 -30.43 -1.11
C ALA A 250 -1.44 -29.79 0.19
N MET A 251 -2.73 -30.00 0.52
CA MET A 251 -3.32 -29.50 1.77
C MET A 251 -2.65 -30.14 3.00
N LYS A 252 -2.49 -31.45 2.99
CA LYS A 252 -1.76 -32.20 4.04
C LYS A 252 -0.33 -31.66 4.21
N THR A 253 0.39 -31.44 3.09
CA THR A 253 1.76 -30.91 3.09
C THR A 253 1.81 -29.52 3.71
N VAL A 254 0.86 -28.62 3.39
CA VAL A 254 0.78 -27.28 4.03
C VAL A 254 0.63 -27.39 5.55
N ILE A 255 -0.19 -28.31 6.04
CA ILE A 255 -0.40 -28.51 7.49
C ILE A 255 0.89 -29.00 8.13
N ILE A 256 1.45 -30.08 7.61
CA ILE A 256 2.60 -30.76 8.22
C ILE A 256 3.86 -29.90 8.17
N THR A 257 4.18 -29.32 7.02
CA THR A 257 5.40 -28.51 6.91
C THR A 257 5.23 -27.11 7.50
N ALA A 258 4.00 -26.70 7.76
CA ALA A 258 3.65 -25.34 8.14
C ALA A 258 4.27 -24.28 7.18
N HIS A 259 4.59 -24.66 5.94
CA HIS A 259 5.13 -23.77 4.93
C HIS A 259 4.04 -22.89 4.32
N ARG A 260 4.45 -21.81 3.66
CA ARG A 260 3.49 -20.95 2.94
C ARG A 260 2.86 -21.71 1.79
N ALA A 261 1.56 -21.52 1.57
CA ALA A 261 0.83 -22.20 0.50
C ALA A 261 1.51 -22.11 -0.88
N ALA A 262 2.19 -20.99 -1.17
CA ALA A 262 2.90 -20.84 -2.44
C ALA A 262 4.14 -21.74 -2.54
N VAL A 263 4.86 -22.01 -1.45
CA VAL A 263 6.01 -22.92 -1.44
C VAL A 263 5.55 -24.35 -1.79
N VAL A 264 4.45 -24.78 -1.16
CA VAL A 264 3.87 -26.10 -1.43
C VAL A 264 3.28 -26.17 -2.84
N ALA A 265 2.44 -25.21 -3.21
CA ALA A 265 1.74 -25.22 -4.49
C ALA A 265 2.65 -25.29 -5.72
N TYR A 266 3.83 -24.71 -5.62
CA TYR A 266 4.85 -24.72 -6.68
C TYR A 266 6.02 -25.70 -6.42
N ALA A 267 5.84 -26.68 -5.52
CA ALA A 267 6.81 -27.75 -5.29
C ALA A 267 7.06 -28.54 -6.58
N ARG A 268 8.32 -28.87 -6.85
CA ARG A 268 8.75 -29.52 -8.10
C ARG A 268 9.33 -30.90 -7.80
N TRP A 269 9.16 -31.81 -8.74
CA TRP A 269 9.70 -33.17 -8.65
C TRP A 269 11.22 -33.16 -8.48
N GLU A 270 11.93 -32.31 -9.22
CA GLU A 270 13.40 -32.20 -9.16
C GLU A 270 13.94 -31.76 -7.78
N HIS A 271 13.08 -31.32 -6.89
CA HIS A 271 13.43 -30.86 -5.55
C HIS A 271 13.12 -31.88 -4.46
N VAL A 272 12.56 -33.06 -4.82
CA VAL A 272 12.16 -34.08 -3.84
C VAL A 272 12.84 -35.41 -4.19
N ASP A 273 13.61 -35.91 -3.24
CA ASP A 273 14.12 -37.26 -3.28
C ASP A 273 13.14 -38.18 -2.56
N LEU A 274 12.44 -39.04 -3.31
CA LEU A 274 11.44 -39.95 -2.77
C LEU A 274 12.06 -41.14 -2.02
N ASP A 275 13.31 -41.49 -2.27
CA ASP A 275 14.00 -42.60 -1.61
C ASP A 275 14.39 -42.19 -0.16
N THR A 276 14.90 -40.98 -0.01
CA THR A 276 15.29 -40.43 1.30
C THR A 276 14.14 -39.64 1.98
N GLY A 277 13.12 -39.22 1.24
CA GLY A 277 12.05 -38.37 1.71
C GLY A 277 12.48 -36.91 1.94
N VAL A 278 13.59 -36.47 1.40
CA VAL A 278 14.08 -35.10 1.56
C VAL A 278 13.50 -34.19 0.48
N TRP A 279 12.86 -33.09 0.90
CA TRP A 279 12.42 -32.02 0.03
C TRP A 279 13.32 -30.80 0.21
N THR A 280 14.08 -30.44 -0.81
CA THR A 280 14.98 -29.28 -0.82
C THR A 280 14.40 -28.15 -1.66
N VAL A 281 13.92 -27.10 -1.03
CA VAL A 281 13.57 -25.84 -1.70
C VAL A 281 14.87 -25.11 -1.98
N PRO A 282 15.25 -24.90 -3.26
CA PRO A 282 16.54 -24.32 -3.59
C PRO A 282 16.61 -22.83 -3.24
N GLU A 283 17.82 -22.27 -3.28
CA GLU A 283 18.04 -20.85 -3.14
C GLU A 283 17.29 -20.07 -4.24
N LYS A 284 16.70 -18.95 -3.86
CA LYS A 284 15.95 -18.13 -4.80
C LYS A 284 16.92 -17.44 -5.76
N PRO A 285 16.78 -17.65 -7.09
CA PRO A 285 17.60 -16.97 -8.07
C PRO A 285 17.41 -15.43 -8.02
N ASP A 286 18.49 -14.68 -8.26
CA ASP A 286 18.46 -13.23 -8.31
C ASP A 286 17.55 -12.67 -9.42
N GLY A 287 16.93 -11.54 -9.15
CA GLY A 287 16.35 -10.63 -10.16
C GLY A 287 15.03 -11.04 -10.79
N ARG A 288 14.36 -12.14 -10.37
CA ARG A 288 13.07 -12.55 -10.94
C ARG A 288 12.03 -12.84 -9.86
N MET A 289 10.77 -12.66 -10.23
CA MET A 289 9.65 -13.12 -9.41
C MET A 289 9.56 -14.64 -9.50
N HIS A 290 10.12 -15.34 -8.52
CA HIS A 290 10.05 -16.78 -8.42
C HIS A 290 8.99 -17.18 -7.38
N LEU A 291 8.04 -18.01 -7.80
CA LEU A 291 7.05 -18.63 -6.95
C LEU A 291 7.59 -19.98 -6.44
N GLY A 292 7.25 -20.35 -5.21
CA GLY A 292 7.66 -21.65 -4.66
C GLY A 292 8.97 -21.64 -3.87
N TYR A 293 9.55 -20.48 -3.62
CA TYR A 293 10.76 -20.33 -2.81
C TYR A 293 10.47 -19.91 -1.37
N MET A 294 11.42 -20.21 -0.47
CA MET A 294 11.32 -19.73 0.91
C MET A 294 11.38 -18.19 0.96
N LYS A 295 10.78 -17.59 2.00
CA LYS A 295 10.78 -16.12 2.14
C LYS A 295 12.18 -15.59 2.45
N SER A 296 12.99 -16.38 3.14
CA SER A 296 14.41 -16.08 3.41
C SER A 296 15.23 -15.94 2.13
N GLY A 297 14.77 -16.54 1.01
CA GLY A 297 15.49 -16.66 -0.23
C GLY A 297 16.60 -17.71 -0.21
N ARG A 298 16.92 -18.29 0.93
CA ARG A 298 17.97 -19.31 1.08
C ARG A 298 17.42 -20.69 0.80
N GLU A 299 18.32 -21.60 0.45
CA GLU A 299 18.01 -23.03 0.37
C GLU A 299 17.48 -23.54 1.72
N PHE A 300 16.50 -24.44 1.63
CA PHE A 300 15.87 -25.02 2.82
C PHE A 300 15.47 -26.47 2.54
N SER A 301 16.07 -27.40 3.30
CA SER A 301 15.74 -28.82 3.23
C SER A 301 14.78 -29.21 4.36
N PHE A 302 13.80 -30.04 4.01
CA PHE A 302 12.78 -30.54 4.93
C PHE A 302 12.66 -32.06 4.77
N GLN A 303 12.71 -32.79 5.90
CA GLN A 303 12.43 -34.21 5.93
C GLN A 303 10.92 -34.45 5.93
N LEU A 304 10.38 -34.99 4.87
CA LEU A 304 8.97 -35.36 4.79
C LEU A 304 8.71 -36.60 5.66
N PRO A 305 7.65 -36.62 6.47
CA PRO A 305 7.20 -37.83 7.15
C PRO A 305 6.88 -38.96 6.17
N LYS A 306 7.16 -40.20 6.57
CA LYS A 306 7.00 -41.40 5.71
C LYS A 306 5.60 -41.49 5.06
N GLY A 307 4.55 -41.12 5.79
CA GLY A 307 3.20 -41.14 5.24
C GLY A 307 2.95 -40.10 4.14
N LEU A 308 3.61 -38.93 4.19
CA LEU A 308 3.55 -37.98 3.07
C LEU A 308 4.40 -38.41 1.89
N VAL A 309 5.56 -39.06 2.14
CA VAL A 309 6.38 -39.65 1.05
C VAL A 309 5.57 -40.67 0.28
N ALA A 310 4.77 -41.52 0.96
CA ALA A 310 3.88 -42.47 0.30
C ALA A 310 2.82 -41.77 -0.58
N ASP A 311 2.16 -40.72 -0.08
CA ASP A 311 1.23 -39.91 -0.89
C ASP A 311 1.93 -39.29 -2.15
N PHE A 312 3.18 -38.82 -2.00
CA PHE A 312 3.96 -38.28 -3.12
C PHE A 312 4.32 -39.38 -4.13
N ALA A 313 4.71 -40.56 -3.67
CA ALA A 313 5.01 -41.70 -4.54
C ALA A 313 3.78 -42.15 -5.33
N GLU A 314 2.60 -42.14 -4.71
CA GLU A 314 1.33 -42.44 -5.40
C GLU A 314 1.03 -41.39 -6.48
N ILE A 315 1.25 -40.12 -6.25
CA ILE A 315 1.13 -39.07 -7.29
C ILE A 315 2.19 -39.32 -8.42
N ALA A 316 3.41 -39.64 -8.03
CA ALA A 316 4.49 -39.91 -9.00
C ALA A 316 4.20 -41.10 -9.93
N ALA A 317 3.52 -42.11 -9.45
CA ALA A 317 3.11 -43.27 -10.24
C ALA A 317 1.99 -42.97 -11.27
N ASN A 318 1.30 -41.84 -11.17
CA ASN A 318 0.25 -41.45 -12.10
C ASN A 318 0.84 -40.91 -13.40
N ASN A 319 0.54 -41.56 -14.54
CA ASN A 319 1.03 -41.15 -15.86
C ASN A 319 0.48 -39.81 -16.34
N GLU A 320 -0.64 -39.31 -15.78
CA GLU A 320 -1.24 -38.04 -16.11
C GLU A 320 -0.72 -36.88 -15.19
N ARG A 321 0.27 -37.17 -14.36
CA ARG A 321 0.88 -36.15 -13.50
C ARG A 321 1.55 -35.03 -14.28
N HIS A 322 1.62 -33.84 -13.73
CA HIS A 322 2.40 -32.75 -14.31
C HIS A 322 3.90 -33.10 -14.34
N PRO A 323 4.63 -32.88 -15.45
CA PRO A 323 6.02 -33.31 -15.58
C PRO A 323 6.98 -32.61 -14.59
N ASN A 324 6.70 -31.38 -14.21
CA ASN A 324 7.60 -30.57 -13.37
C ASN A 324 7.07 -30.33 -11.96
N TYR A 325 5.75 -30.15 -11.77
CA TYR A 325 5.16 -29.80 -10.48
C TYR A 325 4.49 -31.02 -9.84
N ILE A 326 4.69 -31.16 -8.53
CA ILE A 326 4.11 -32.27 -7.76
C ILE A 326 2.59 -32.11 -7.65
N PHE A 327 2.13 -30.91 -7.35
CA PHE A 327 0.74 -30.65 -7.10
C PHE A 327 0.08 -29.96 -8.31
N SER A 328 -0.59 -30.75 -9.11
CA SER A 328 -1.42 -30.34 -10.23
C SER A 328 -2.78 -31.03 -10.15
N ALA A 329 -3.84 -30.27 -10.34
CA ALA A 329 -5.20 -30.83 -10.31
C ALA A 329 -5.62 -31.44 -11.67
N ASP A 330 -5.04 -30.98 -12.76
CA ASP A 330 -5.40 -31.30 -14.14
C ASP A 330 -4.22 -31.80 -15.00
N GLY A 331 -3.05 -32.03 -14.40
CA GLY A 331 -1.82 -32.42 -15.08
C GLY A 331 -1.16 -31.31 -15.92
N ASN A 332 -1.81 -30.14 -16.12
CA ASN A 332 -1.36 -29.11 -17.04
C ASN A 332 -0.65 -27.94 -16.37
N LYS A 333 -1.04 -27.60 -15.14
CA LYS A 333 -0.50 -26.45 -14.40
C LYS A 333 -0.44 -26.74 -12.91
N PRO A 334 0.46 -26.08 -12.16
CA PRO A 334 0.50 -26.21 -10.71
C PRO A 334 -0.78 -25.67 -10.07
N ILE A 335 -1.13 -26.20 -8.89
CA ILE A 335 -2.25 -25.70 -8.12
C ILE A 335 -2.00 -24.24 -7.73
N ASN A 336 -3.02 -23.38 -7.92
CA ASN A 336 -2.93 -22.00 -7.46
C ASN A 336 -2.95 -21.96 -5.92
N PRO A 337 -2.03 -21.25 -5.25
CA PRO A 337 -2.05 -21.08 -3.79
C PRO A 337 -3.39 -20.56 -3.24
N GLU A 338 -4.13 -19.74 -4.00
CA GLU A 338 -5.46 -19.26 -3.59
C GLU A 338 -6.49 -20.37 -3.59
N THR A 339 -6.36 -21.38 -4.48
CA THR A 339 -7.22 -22.57 -4.47
C THR A 339 -7.03 -23.37 -3.19
N LEU A 340 -5.78 -23.55 -2.73
CA LEU A 340 -5.51 -24.21 -1.44
C LEU A 340 -6.13 -23.42 -0.28
N ARG A 341 -5.99 -22.10 -0.28
CA ARG A 341 -6.59 -21.23 0.75
C ARG A 341 -8.12 -21.30 0.74
N ALA A 342 -8.74 -21.31 -0.45
CA ALA A 342 -10.17 -21.44 -0.60
C ALA A 342 -10.69 -22.81 -0.12
N ASN A 343 -9.93 -23.88 -0.38
CA ASN A 343 -10.30 -25.21 0.07
C ASN A 343 -10.25 -25.35 1.60
N PHE A 344 -9.24 -24.78 2.27
CA PHE A 344 -9.21 -24.75 3.74
C PHE A 344 -10.41 -24.01 4.35
N ARG A 345 -10.86 -22.91 3.73
CA ARG A 345 -12.06 -22.16 4.18
C ARG A 345 -13.34 -22.95 4.10
N LYS A 346 -13.43 -24.03 3.30
CA LYS A 346 -14.59 -24.94 3.27
C LYS A 346 -14.73 -25.74 4.56
N PHE A 347 -13.63 -26.00 5.27
CA PHE A 347 -13.66 -26.63 6.59
C PHE A 347 -14.08 -25.64 7.70
N GLY A 348 -13.70 -24.38 7.61
CA GLY A 348 -14.00 -23.36 8.60
C GLY A 348 -13.20 -22.08 8.41
N ASP A 349 -13.27 -21.17 9.37
CA ASP A 349 -12.47 -19.92 9.36
C ASP A 349 -11.01 -20.23 9.70
N VAL A 350 -10.29 -20.79 8.72
CA VAL A 350 -8.86 -21.13 8.84
C VAL A 350 -8.10 -20.59 7.63
N THR A 351 -6.82 -20.29 7.84
CA THR A 351 -5.94 -19.85 6.76
C THR A 351 -4.70 -20.74 6.70
N SER A 352 -4.17 -20.94 5.49
CA SER A 352 -2.91 -21.66 5.33
C SER A 352 -1.74 -21.05 6.13
N HIS A 353 -1.77 -19.75 6.38
CA HIS A 353 -0.80 -19.08 7.24
C HIS A 353 -1.07 -19.34 8.72
N GLY A 354 -2.34 -19.56 9.10
CA GLY A 354 -2.75 -19.88 10.46
C GLY A 354 -2.17 -21.21 10.97
N PHE A 355 -1.90 -22.19 10.08
CA PHE A 355 -1.27 -23.46 10.47
C PHE A 355 0.13 -23.31 11.05
N ARG A 356 0.86 -22.26 10.68
CA ARG A 356 2.15 -21.95 11.31
C ARG A 356 1.96 -21.57 12.79
N ASN A 357 0.87 -20.88 13.10
CA ASN A 357 0.53 -20.57 14.48
C ASN A 357 0.03 -21.84 15.23
N SER A 358 -0.83 -22.64 14.59
CA SER A 358 -1.28 -23.93 15.18
C SER A 358 -0.10 -24.83 15.51
N PHE A 359 0.87 -24.97 14.59
CA PHE A 359 2.09 -25.73 14.81
C PHE A 359 2.91 -25.15 15.99
N LYS A 360 3.12 -23.82 16.03
CA LYS A 360 3.90 -23.19 17.11
C LYS A 360 3.23 -23.35 18.46
N VAL A 361 1.90 -23.25 18.52
CA VAL A 361 1.13 -23.49 19.76
C VAL A 361 1.22 -24.96 20.17
N TRP A 362 1.13 -25.90 19.22
CA TRP A 362 1.34 -27.32 19.50
C TRP A 362 2.75 -27.58 20.04
N CYS A 363 3.78 -26.98 19.44
CA CYS A 363 5.17 -27.11 19.96
C CYS A 363 5.28 -26.63 21.40
N LEU A 364 4.66 -25.50 21.73
CA LEU A 364 4.68 -24.96 23.10
C LEU A 364 4.07 -25.91 24.12
N HIS A 365 3.00 -26.65 23.76
CA HIS A 365 2.30 -27.58 24.63
C HIS A 365 2.90 -29.01 24.64
N ASN A 366 3.91 -29.28 23.80
CA ASN A 366 4.53 -30.58 23.64
C ASN A 366 6.04 -30.57 23.88
N ASP A 367 6.52 -29.62 24.69
CA ASP A 367 7.92 -29.49 25.13
C ASP A 367 8.94 -29.52 23.98
N VAL A 368 8.58 -28.87 22.86
CA VAL A 368 9.47 -28.75 21.69
C VAL A 368 10.42 -27.58 21.89
N ASP A 369 11.70 -27.80 21.62
CA ASP A 369 12.69 -26.73 21.61
C ASP A 369 12.27 -25.57 20.71
N HIS A 370 12.28 -24.37 21.27
CA HIS A 370 11.81 -23.16 20.57
C HIS A 370 12.59 -22.89 19.29
N PHE A 371 13.90 -23.17 19.28
CA PHE A 371 14.73 -22.93 18.11
C PHE A 371 14.47 -23.97 17.00
N ALA A 372 14.25 -25.24 17.38
CA ALA A 372 13.84 -26.29 16.45
C ALA A 372 12.50 -25.91 15.80
N ALA A 373 11.54 -25.43 16.61
CA ALA A 373 10.24 -24.96 16.11
C ALA A 373 10.35 -23.72 15.19
N ASP A 374 11.26 -22.80 15.44
CA ASP A 374 11.52 -21.65 14.57
C ASP A 374 12.22 -22.05 13.28
N ARG A 375 13.24 -22.94 13.37
CA ARG A 375 13.93 -23.49 12.20
C ARG A 375 12.97 -24.29 11.32
N TYR A 376 12.07 -25.07 11.91
CA TYR A 376 11.07 -25.85 11.18
C TYR A 376 10.24 -25.02 10.22
N VAL A 377 9.90 -23.80 10.60
CA VAL A 377 9.08 -22.88 9.78
C VAL A 377 9.88 -21.80 9.02
N ASP A 378 11.21 -21.96 8.89
CA ASP A 378 12.09 -20.98 8.24
C ASP A 378 11.96 -19.57 8.84
N HIS A 379 11.84 -19.46 10.16
CA HIS A 379 11.97 -18.17 10.81
C HIS A 379 13.45 -17.83 11.00
N SER A 380 13.82 -16.61 10.59
CA SER A 380 15.17 -16.09 10.84
C SER A 380 15.31 -15.78 12.34
N LEU A 381 16.34 -16.33 12.95
CA LEU A 381 16.74 -15.95 14.30
C LEU A 381 17.19 -14.49 14.32
N GLN A 382 16.79 -13.73 15.35
CA GLN A 382 17.17 -12.33 15.52
C GLN A 382 18.18 -12.17 16.66
N GLY A 383 18.98 -11.09 16.62
CA GLY A 383 19.90 -10.75 17.68
C GLY A 383 21.06 -11.74 17.87
N LEU A 384 21.42 -11.99 19.12
CA LEU A 384 22.54 -12.84 19.52
C LEU A 384 22.37 -14.30 19.09
N ASP A 385 21.14 -14.80 19.03
CA ASP A 385 20.85 -16.19 18.62
C ASP A 385 21.31 -16.49 17.19
N ARG A 386 21.28 -15.50 16.30
CA ARG A 386 21.80 -15.61 14.94
C ARG A 386 23.31 -15.87 14.89
N ALA A 387 24.06 -15.31 15.82
CA ALA A 387 25.51 -15.43 15.87
C ALA A 387 25.96 -16.80 16.43
N TYR A 388 25.24 -17.35 17.41
CA TYR A 388 25.63 -18.54 18.13
C TYR A 388 25.07 -19.84 17.56
N ARG A 389 23.94 -19.85 16.90
CA ARG A 389 23.28 -21.05 16.36
C ARG A 389 23.32 -21.10 14.85
N ARG A 390 24.43 -21.59 14.30
CA ARG A 390 24.61 -21.80 12.83
C ARG A 390 23.99 -23.10 12.35
N SER A 391 23.67 -24.04 13.25
CA SER A 391 23.09 -25.33 12.88
C SER A 391 21.70 -25.16 12.26
N ASP A 392 21.45 -25.91 11.20
CA ASP A 392 20.14 -26.05 10.56
C ASP A 392 19.16 -26.92 11.38
N MET A 393 19.67 -27.68 12.35
CA MET A 393 18.90 -28.62 13.19
C MET A 393 18.05 -29.58 12.33
N PHE A 394 18.64 -30.11 11.26
CA PHE A 394 17.90 -30.93 10.30
C PHE A 394 17.34 -32.22 10.94
N GLU A 395 18.13 -32.93 11.73
CA GLU A 395 17.71 -34.17 12.39
C GLU A 395 16.61 -33.91 13.45
N GLU A 396 16.76 -32.87 14.25
CA GLU A 396 15.75 -32.46 15.22
C GLU A 396 14.43 -32.08 14.53
N ARG A 397 14.51 -31.36 13.39
CA ARG A 397 13.35 -31.02 12.59
C ARG A 397 12.72 -32.24 11.93
N ALA A 398 13.50 -33.23 11.53
CA ALA A 398 13.02 -34.49 10.97
C ALA A 398 12.23 -35.29 12.01
N ASN A 399 12.78 -35.44 13.20
CA ASN A 399 12.09 -36.07 14.32
C ASN A 399 10.81 -35.31 14.72
N LEU A 400 10.85 -33.98 14.71
CA LEU A 400 9.72 -33.14 15.00
C LEU A 400 8.62 -33.31 13.92
N ALA A 401 8.99 -33.46 12.66
CA ALA A 401 8.05 -33.67 11.56
C ALA A 401 7.25 -34.98 11.73
N GLU A 402 7.91 -36.07 12.11
CA GLU A 402 7.23 -37.34 12.38
C GLU A 402 6.33 -37.28 13.63
N ARG A 403 6.79 -36.65 14.72
CA ARG A 403 5.95 -36.44 15.92
C ARG A 403 4.70 -35.64 15.59
N TYR A 404 4.86 -34.54 14.89
CA TYR A 404 3.74 -33.66 14.50
C TYR A 404 2.79 -34.35 13.51
N PHE A 405 3.34 -35.13 12.57
CA PHE A 405 2.55 -35.92 11.64
C PHE A 405 1.70 -36.98 12.35
N SER A 406 2.27 -37.71 13.30
CA SER A 406 1.53 -38.69 14.12
C SER A 406 0.38 -38.01 14.86
N PHE A 407 0.64 -36.90 15.54
CA PHE A 407 -0.38 -36.13 16.24
C PHE A 407 -1.52 -35.67 15.29
N VAL A 408 -1.16 -35.09 14.15
CA VAL A 408 -2.14 -34.56 13.19
C VAL A 408 -3.01 -35.68 12.59
N ARG A 409 -2.47 -36.90 12.48
CA ARG A 409 -3.25 -38.08 12.05
C ARG A 409 -4.18 -38.65 13.13
N GLY A 410 -4.04 -38.22 14.36
CA GLY A 410 -4.78 -38.75 15.50
C GLY A 410 -4.24 -40.05 16.05
N ASN A 411 -2.93 -40.28 15.90
CA ASN A 411 -2.20 -41.47 16.41
C ASN A 411 -1.41 -41.09 17.68
#